data_79766708642b20c78e6f26e2cd2511c1
#
_entry.id   79766708642b20c78e6f26e2cd2511c1
#
_cell.length_a   1.000
_cell.length_b   1.000
_cell.length_c   1.000
_cell.angle_alpha   90.00
_cell.angle_beta   90.00
_cell.angle_gamma   90.00
#
_symmetry.space_group_name_H-M   'P 1'
#
loop_
_entity.id
_entity.type
_entity.pdbx_description
1 polymer ?
#
loop_
_entity_poly.entity_id
_entity_poly.type
_entity_poly.pdbx_seq_one_letter_code
_entity_poly.pdbx_strand_id
1 'polypeptide(L)'
;MPTFSKGSRLGFDGPKGAYPIGPISNEPLFYFHARKVLAKARKYGKPVPFYIMTSEANYAATLACFKENAWFGLNPRDVFLFKQGMWPGMTAEGQVILDAPGHVFMSPDGHGGLLAALKRSGALADMKKRGVRSVFFFQVDNPLVEIADEAFIGYHVLEKSDYTLKLCAKRDPYEKVGMPMKFGKTFRMVEYTEMTDEQCKRKGKDGKLYFLYGSPAIHVFDRAFLEREALKPMPLHLAHKKIAMVDAKGKIVKPTEPNGYKFEKFIFDILPDAKKAAFLAFDQKDEFSPVKNAEGNDSPATCKADLQAKWRRQLAARGILVSENATLEVDPCSL
;
A
#
# COMPACT_ATOMS: atom_id res chain seq x y z
N MET A 1 -4.36 4.10 -4.19
CA MET A 1 -2.98 3.77 -3.76
C MET A 1 -2.52 4.76 -2.70
N PRO A 2 -2.22 4.33 -1.48
CA PRO A 2 -1.75 5.24 -0.45
C PRO A 2 -0.27 5.54 -0.63
N THR A 3 0.07 6.80 -0.89
CA THR A 3 1.46 7.29 -0.98
C THR A 3 1.88 7.87 0.37
N PHE A 4 1.73 7.08 1.44
CA PHE A 4 1.96 7.55 2.79
C PHE A 4 3.41 7.69 3.10
N SER A 5 3.72 8.80 3.66
CA SER A 5 4.94 9.29 4.27
C SER A 5 5.87 10.04 3.31
N LYS A 6 6.33 11.18 3.77
CA LYS A 6 7.72 11.58 3.51
C LYS A 6 8.57 10.34 3.75
N GLY A 7 9.50 10.05 2.89
CA GLY A 7 10.40 8.90 3.02
C GLY A 7 11.32 8.95 4.24
N SER A 8 10.79 9.38 5.38
CA SER A 8 11.53 9.67 6.60
C SER A 8 12.34 8.50 7.14
N ARG A 9 11.88 7.25 6.92
CA ARG A 9 12.66 6.05 7.24
C ARG A 9 13.72 5.72 6.18
N LEU A 10 13.58 6.28 4.97
CA LEU A 10 14.48 6.08 3.84
C LEU A 10 15.48 7.23 3.69
N GLY A 11 15.41 8.27 4.54
CA GLY A 11 16.18 9.49 4.37
C GLY A 11 15.84 10.28 3.11
N PHE A 12 14.70 10.03 2.48
CA PHE A 12 14.28 10.65 1.22
C PHE A 12 13.27 11.78 1.48
N ASP A 13 13.61 12.97 0.99
CA ASP A 13 12.74 14.16 1.08
C ASP A 13 11.87 14.29 -0.16
N GLY A 14 10.75 13.53 -0.14
CA GLY A 14 9.81 13.50 -1.25
C GLY A 14 8.67 12.50 -1.03
N PRO A 15 7.69 12.43 -1.96
CA PRO A 15 6.69 11.38 -1.93
C PRO A 15 7.36 10.03 -2.16
N LYS A 16 7.00 9.02 -1.40
CA LYS A 16 7.62 7.69 -1.46
C LYS A 16 7.61 7.08 -2.86
N GLY A 17 6.56 7.37 -3.64
CA GLY A 17 6.48 6.92 -5.03
C GLY A 17 7.51 7.51 -5.98
N ALA A 18 8.13 8.64 -5.60
CA ALA A 18 9.23 9.26 -6.34
C ALA A 18 10.61 8.72 -5.93
N TYR A 19 10.68 7.76 -4.99
CA TYR A 19 11.93 7.14 -4.57
C TYR A 19 12.55 6.34 -5.72
N PRO A 20 13.86 6.56 -6.06
CA PRO A 20 14.53 5.86 -7.14
C PRO A 20 14.79 4.39 -6.77
N ILE A 21 14.24 3.46 -7.55
CA ILE A 21 14.34 2.03 -7.30
C ILE A 21 14.88 1.24 -8.51
N GLY A 22 14.89 1.82 -9.69
CA GLY A 22 15.44 1.19 -10.89
C GLY A 22 16.91 0.77 -10.67
N PRO A 23 17.28 -0.51 -10.87
CA PRO A 23 18.66 -0.96 -10.69
C PRO A 23 19.68 -0.27 -11.59
N ILE A 24 19.28 0.13 -12.79
CA ILE A 24 20.12 0.76 -13.82
C ILE A 24 19.68 2.21 -14.04
N SER A 25 18.40 2.42 -14.34
CA SER A 25 17.86 3.73 -14.73
C SER A 25 17.69 4.70 -13.57
N ASN A 26 17.63 4.18 -12.32
CA ASN A 26 17.17 4.93 -11.15
C ASN A 26 15.74 5.46 -11.28
N GLU A 27 14.93 4.89 -12.16
CA GLU A 27 13.51 5.25 -12.28
C GLU A 27 12.76 5.06 -10.95
N PRO A 28 11.80 5.95 -10.65
CA PRO A 28 11.09 5.91 -9.38
C PRO A 28 10.07 4.77 -9.28
N LEU A 29 9.62 4.46 -8.07
CA LEU A 29 8.53 3.50 -7.84
C LEU A 29 7.29 3.80 -8.70
N PHE A 30 6.95 5.08 -8.89
CA PHE A 30 5.84 5.49 -9.76
C PHE A 30 6.02 5.04 -11.20
N TYR A 31 7.24 5.07 -11.73
CA TYR A 31 7.53 4.57 -13.08
C TYR A 31 7.11 3.12 -13.23
N PHE A 32 7.61 2.23 -12.37
CA PHE A 32 7.30 0.80 -12.46
C PHE A 32 5.81 0.51 -12.33
N HIS A 33 5.12 1.24 -11.47
CA HIS A 33 3.66 1.08 -11.32
C HIS A 33 2.90 1.60 -12.53
N ALA A 34 3.22 2.80 -13.00
CA ALA A 34 2.57 3.40 -14.16
C ALA A 34 2.80 2.57 -15.43
N ARG A 35 4.03 2.06 -15.63
CA ARG A 35 4.36 1.20 -16.77
C ARG A 35 3.60 -0.12 -16.75
N LYS A 36 3.38 -0.74 -15.57
CA LYS A 36 2.53 -1.93 -15.43
C LYS A 36 1.06 -1.63 -15.79
N VAL A 37 0.53 -0.49 -15.33
CA VAL A 37 -0.83 -0.05 -15.70
C VAL A 37 -0.92 0.16 -17.22
N LEU A 38 0.09 0.81 -17.82
CA LEU A 38 0.16 1.04 -19.27
C LEU A 38 0.24 -0.29 -20.05
N ALA A 39 1.03 -1.25 -19.57
CA ALA A 39 1.13 -2.58 -20.18
C ALA A 39 -0.24 -3.28 -20.22
N LYS A 40 -1.01 -3.23 -19.13
CA LYS A 40 -2.37 -3.79 -19.10
C LYS A 40 -3.31 -3.03 -20.05
N ALA A 41 -3.25 -1.69 -20.08
CA ALA A 41 -4.06 -0.90 -21.01
C ALA A 41 -3.77 -1.25 -22.47
N ARG A 42 -2.50 -1.44 -22.85
CA ARG A 42 -2.07 -1.86 -24.20
C ARG A 42 -2.53 -3.28 -24.51
N LYS A 43 -2.34 -4.22 -23.58
CA LYS A 43 -2.74 -5.63 -23.74
C LYS A 43 -4.23 -5.78 -24.09
N TYR A 44 -5.09 -4.99 -23.44
CA TYR A 44 -6.54 -5.09 -23.59
C TYR A 44 -7.14 -4.04 -24.53
N GLY A 45 -6.34 -3.14 -25.08
CA GLY A 45 -6.82 -2.06 -25.95
C GLY A 45 -7.82 -1.12 -25.25
N LYS A 46 -7.76 -1.00 -23.92
CA LYS A 46 -8.69 -0.19 -23.13
C LYS A 46 -7.95 0.55 -22.02
N PRO A 47 -8.36 1.80 -21.71
CA PRO A 47 -7.79 2.52 -20.58
C PRO A 47 -7.97 1.74 -19.27
N VAL A 48 -6.91 1.68 -18.47
CA VAL A 48 -6.95 1.21 -17.07
C VAL A 48 -6.76 2.43 -16.20
N PRO A 49 -7.82 2.96 -15.57
CA PRO A 49 -7.71 4.18 -14.77
C PRO A 49 -6.83 3.96 -13.54
N PHE A 50 -5.92 4.90 -13.27
CA PHE A 50 -4.97 4.85 -12.17
C PHE A 50 -5.32 5.90 -11.11
N TYR A 51 -5.91 5.46 -10.00
CA TYR A 51 -6.29 6.32 -8.89
C TYR A 51 -5.19 6.33 -7.84
N ILE A 52 -4.66 7.53 -7.51
CA ILE A 52 -3.52 7.69 -6.62
C ILE A 52 -3.94 8.53 -5.42
N MET A 53 -3.99 7.90 -4.24
CA MET A 53 -4.21 8.62 -3.00
C MET A 53 -2.93 9.29 -2.53
N THR A 54 -3.04 10.56 -2.17
CA THR A 54 -1.97 11.41 -1.65
C THR A 54 -2.39 11.99 -0.30
N SER A 55 -1.49 12.71 0.36
CA SER A 55 -1.80 13.58 1.49
C SER A 55 -1.71 15.04 1.06
N GLU A 56 -2.16 15.96 1.92
CA GLU A 56 -1.96 17.39 1.70
C GLU A 56 -0.48 17.73 1.48
N ALA A 57 0.41 17.11 2.27
CA ALA A 57 1.85 17.38 2.25
C ALA A 57 2.56 16.90 0.97
N ASN A 58 2.04 15.90 0.26
CA ASN A 58 2.76 15.30 -0.88
C ASN A 58 2.00 15.36 -2.22
N TYR A 59 0.80 15.93 -2.25
CA TYR A 59 0.00 16.04 -3.48
C TYR A 59 0.74 16.80 -4.58
N ALA A 60 1.23 18.01 -4.26
CA ALA A 60 1.91 18.85 -5.26
C ALA A 60 3.17 18.19 -5.82
N ALA A 61 4.01 17.61 -4.96
CA ALA A 61 5.23 16.91 -5.37
C ALA A 61 4.91 15.63 -6.17
N THR A 62 3.84 14.90 -5.82
CA THR A 62 3.40 13.74 -6.61
C THR A 62 2.94 14.17 -8.01
N LEU A 63 2.14 15.23 -8.11
CA LEU A 63 1.66 15.75 -9.38
C LEU A 63 2.82 16.26 -10.25
N ALA A 64 3.79 16.96 -9.66
CA ALA A 64 5.01 17.42 -10.34
C ALA A 64 5.79 16.23 -10.90
N CYS A 65 6.04 15.20 -10.10
CA CYS A 65 6.73 13.98 -10.52
C CYS A 65 6.07 13.34 -11.76
N PHE A 66 4.73 13.23 -11.79
CA PHE A 66 4.03 12.70 -12.97
C PHE A 66 4.14 13.61 -14.19
N LYS A 67 4.02 14.93 -14.02
CA LYS A 67 4.12 15.90 -15.13
C LYS A 67 5.52 15.93 -15.73
N GLU A 68 6.55 16.02 -14.90
CA GLU A 68 7.96 16.09 -15.28
C GLU A 68 8.41 14.83 -16.02
N ASN A 69 7.81 13.68 -15.71
CA ASN A 69 8.09 12.40 -16.35
C ASN A 69 7.04 12.02 -17.42
N ALA A 70 6.39 13.01 -18.06
CA ALA A 70 5.39 12.77 -19.12
C ALA A 70 4.36 11.69 -18.76
N TRP A 71 3.90 11.69 -17.48
CA TRP A 71 2.96 10.73 -16.92
C TRP A 71 3.39 9.26 -17.05
N PHE A 72 4.70 9.03 -17.23
CA PHE A 72 5.29 7.70 -17.48
C PHE A 72 4.64 6.97 -18.68
N GLY A 73 4.14 7.74 -19.65
CA GLY A 73 3.46 7.26 -20.85
C GLY A 73 1.97 6.98 -20.68
N LEU A 74 1.39 7.20 -19.52
CA LEU A 74 -0.06 7.13 -19.32
C LEU A 74 -0.75 8.37 -19.91
N ASN A 75 -2.01 8.21 -20.33
CA ASN A 75 -2.84 9.37 -20.65
C ASN A 75 -3.18 10.12 -19.35
N PRO A 76 -2.90 11.44 -19.24
CA PRO A 76 -3.23 12.21 -18.02
C PRO A 76 -4.70 12.12 -17.59
N ARG A 77 -5.63 11.91 -18.54
CA ARG A 77 -7.08 11.74 -18.25
C ARG A 77 -7.40 10.43 -17.53
N ASP A 78 -6.48 9.48 -17.55
CA ASP A 78 -6.64 8.18 -16.90
C ASP A 78 -5.89 8.10 -15.57
N VAL A 79 -5.24 9.18 -15.13
CA VAL A 79 -4.59 9.30 -13.83
C VAL A 79 -5.36 10.27 -12.94
N PHE A 80 -5.89 9.77 -11.84
CA PHE A 80 -6.70 10.53 -10.90
C PHE A 80 -6.01 10.65 -9.55
N LEU A 81 -5.44 11.82 -9.24
CA LEU A 81 -4.84 12.10 -7.95
C LEU A 81 -5.90 12.68 -7.00
N PHE A 82 -5.93 12.19 -5.76
CA PHE A 82 -6.84 12.69 -4.74
C PHE A 82 -6.19 12.65 -3.35
N LYS A 83 -6.70 13.49 -2.45
CA LYS A 83 -6.14 13.65 -1.10
C LYS A 83 -6.94 12.86 -0.07
N GLN A 84 -6.24 12.16 0.81
CA GLN A 84 -6.82 11.54 2.01
C GLN A 84 -7.20 12.60 3.06
N GLY A 85 -7.87 12.16 4.12
CA GLY A 85 -8.15 12.97 5.28
C GLY A 85 -6.94 13.17 6.18
N MET A 86 -7.05 14.14 7.06
CA MET A 86 -6.04 14.45 8.07
C MET A 86 -6.72 14.47 9.44
N TRP A 87 -6.01 14.01 10.48
CA TRP A 87 -6.44 14.07 11.86
C TRP A 87 -5.43 14.84 12.72
N PRO A 88 -5.88 15.62 13.72
CA PRO A 88 -4.98 16.23 14.69
C PRO A 88 -4.29 15.14 15.54
N GLY A 89 -3.04 15.36 15.90
CA GLY A 89 -2.41 14.56 16.95
C GLY A 89 -2.86 15.03 18.34
N MET A 90 -2.93 14.10 19.28
CA MET A 90 -3.35 14.40 20.66
C MET A 90 -2.35 13.86 21.67
N THR A 91 -2.23 14.55 22.82
CA THR A 91 -1.49 14.02 23.97
C THR A 91 -2.27 12.90 24.67
N ALA A 92 -1.66 12.24 25.65
CA ALA A 92 -2.34 11.22 26.45
C ALA A 92 -3.53 11.76 27.24
N GLU A 93 -3.49 13.04 27.59
CA GLU A 93 -4.54 13.76 28.32
C GLU A 93 -5.66 14.25 27.38
N GLY A 94 -5.57 13.96 26.08
CA GLY A 94 -6.59 14.34 25.08
C GLY A 94 -6.48 15.78 24.58
N GLN A 95 -5.35 16.45 24.80
CA GLN A 95 -5.12 17.80 24.28
C GLN A 95 -4.57 17.74 22.85
N VAL A 96 -5.01 18.67 22.00
CA VAL A 96 -4.50 18.80 20.64
C VAL A 96 -3.03 19.26 20.65
N ILE A 97 -2.18 18.59 19.89
CA ILE A 97 -0.76 18.93 19.78
C ILE A 97 -0.58 20.08 18.78
N LEU A 98 0.16 21.11 19.18
CA LEU A 98 0.63 22.17 18.30
C LEU A 98 2.09 21.90 17.91
N ASP A 99 2.39 21.89 16.62
CA ASP A 99 3.75 21.72 16.08
C ASP A 99 4.46 23.04 15.76
N ALA A 100 3.69 24.16 15.79
CA ALA A 100 4.19 25.53 15.81
C ALA A 100 3.19 26.42 16.57
N PRO A 101 3.55 27.63 17.01
CA PRO A 101 2.62 28.57 17.63
C PRO A 101 1.41 28.82 16.74
N GLY A 102 0.21 28.49 17.24
CA GLY A 102 -1.04 28.63 16.51
C GLY A 102 -1.27 27.58 15.38
N HIS A 103 -0.37 26.60 15.21
CA HIS A 103 -0.49 25.57 14.18
C HIS A 103 -0.73 24.20 14.80
N VAL A 104 -1.84 23.56 14.42
CA VAL A 104 -2.21 22.21 14.89
C VAL A 104 -1.41 21.16 14.11
N PHE A 105 -0.75 20.26 14.84
CA PHE A 105 -0.13 19.09 14.23
C PHE A 105 -1.19 18.19 13.60
N MET A 106 -1.08 17.98 12.30
CA MET A 106 -1.99 17.13 11.52
C MET A 106 -1.24 15.94 10.94
N SER A 107 -1.84 14.76 10.97
CA SER A 107 -1.31 13.56 10.31
C SER A 107 -2.35 12.92 9.41
N PRO A 108 -1.90 12.24 8.32
CA PRO A 108 -2.80 11.49 7.46
C PRO A 108 -3.61 10.43 8.24
N ASP A 109 -4.85 10.21 7.81
CA ASP A 109 -5.83 9.33 8.48
C ASP A 109 -5.67 7.83 8.18
N GLY A 110 -4.49 7.42 7.71
CA GLY A 110 -4.18 6.03 7.40
C GLY A 110 -4.71 5.56 6.04
N HIS A 111 -4.34 4.35 5.63
CA HIS A 111 -4.77 3.83 4.32
C HIS A 111 -6.28 3.48 4.26
N GLY A 112 -6.97 3.36 5.38
CA GLY A 112 -8.44 3.23 5.45
C GLY A 112 -9.17 4.54 5.17
N GLY A 113 -8.50 5.70 5.35
CA GLY A 113 -9.00 6.99 4.89
C GLY A 113 -9.33 7.03 3.40
N LEU A 114 -8.85 6.01 2.64
CA LEU A 114 -9.17 5.79 1.23
C LEU A 114 -10.67 5.88 0.94
N LEU A 115 -11.53 5.24 1.72
CA LEU A 115 -12.97 5.19 1.45
C LEU A 115 -13.61 6.57 1.44
N ALA A 116 -13.39 7.33 2.51
CA ALA A 116 -13.90 8.71 2.62
C ALA A 116 -13.27 9.62 1.55
N ALA A 117 -11.99 9.42 1.23
CA ALA A 117 -11.28 10.18 0.22
C ALA A 117 -11.80 9.91 -1.20
N LEU A 118 -12.03 8.65 -1.56
CA LEU A 118 -12.63 8.25 -2.84
C LEU A 118 -14.04 8.88 -3.04
N LYS A 119 -14.85 8.89 -1.98
CA LYS A 119 -16.18 9.51 -2.02
C LYS A 119 -16.08 11.03 -2.16
N ARG A 120 -15.29 11.67 -1.30
CA ARG A 120 -15.16 13.13 -1.23
C ARG A 120 -14.57 13.74 -2.50
N SER A 121 -13.60 13.06 -3.12
CA SER A 121 -12.93 13.52 -4.35
C SER A 121 -13.76 13.30 -5.61
N GLY A 122 -14.85 12.54 -5.55
CA GLY A 122 -15.61 12.12 -6.72
C GLY A 122 -15.01 10.91 -7.46
N ALA A 123 -13.94 10.31 -6.95
CA ALA A 123 -13.30 9.16 -7.60
C ALA A 123 -14.24 7.95 -7.75
N LEU A 124 -15.10 7.66 -6.77
CA LEU A 124 -16.12 6.60 -6.89
C LEU A 124 -17.12 6.90 -8.02
N ALA A 125 -17.53 8.16 -8.17
CA ALA A 125 -18.42 8.57 -9.25
C ALA A 125 -17.75 8.46 -10.62
N ASP A 126 -16.47 8.83 -10.72
CA ASP A 126 -15.67 8.65 -11.94
C ASP A 126 -15.50 7.15 -12.28
N MET A 127 -15.17 6.30 -11.31
CA MET A 127 -15.12 4.85 -11.48
C MET A 127 -16.45 4.29 -12.02
N LYS A 128 -17.57 4.73 -11.44
CA LYS A 128 -18.92 4.33 -11.88
C LYS A 128 -19.19 4.76 -13.32
N LYS A 129 -18.90 6.02 -13.67
CA LYS A 129 -19.03 6.57 -15.02
C LYS A 129 -18.21 5.82 -16.04
N ARG A 130 -16.98 5.39 -15.68
CA ARG A 130 -16.10 4.59 -16.52
C ARG A 130 -16.47 3.11 -16.59
N GLY A 131 -17.50 2.65 -15.86
CA GLY A 131 -17.91 1.23 -15.83
C GLY A 131 -16.96 0.32 -15.07
N VAL A 132 -16.11 0.87 -14.20
CA VAL A 132 -15.23 0.07 -13.34
C VAL A 132 -16.06 -0.79 -12.40
N ARG A 133 -15.83 -2.11 -12.40
CA ARG A 133 -16.48 -3.07 -11.51
C ARG A 133 -15.57 -3.51 -10.38
N SER A 134 -14.34 -3.87 -10.69
CA SER A 134 -13.34 -4.32 -9.72
C SER A 134 -12.24 -3.29 -9.56
N VAL A 135 -11.82 -3.05 -8.33
CA VAL A 135 -10.77 -2.09 -7.98
C VAL A 135 -9.59 -2.86 -7.40
N PHE A 136 -8.47 -2.87 -8.13
CA PHE A 136 -7.22 -3.45 -7.67
C PHE A 136 -6.46 -2.45 -6.79
N PHE A 137 -6.23 -2.82 -5.53
CA PHE A 137 -5.55 -2.01 -4.54
C PHE A 137 -4.17 -2.59 -4.18
N PHE A 138 -3.19 -1.71 -4.03
CA PHE A 138 -1.85 -2.08 -3.60
C PHE A 138 -1.11 -0.89 -2.96
N GLN A 139 0.00 -1.16 -2.28
CA GLN A 139 0.86 -0.15 -1.67
C GLN A 139 1.95 0.32 -2.64
N VAL A 140 2.26 1.63 -2.61
CA VAL A 140 3.25 2.24 -3.50
C VAL A 140 4.67 1.71 -3.29
N ASP A 141 4.96 1.25 -2.08
CA ASP A 141 6.30 0.79 -1.70
C ASP A 141 6.67 -0.61 -2.22
N ASN A 142 5.74 -1.33 -2.82
CA ASN A 142 5.98 -2.66 -3.35
C ASN A 142 6.03 -2.67 -4.88
N PRO A 143 7.21 -2.49 -5.51
CA PRO A 143 7.32 -2.51 -6.98
C PRO A 143 7.21 -3.91 -7.59
N LEU A 144 7.27 -4.99 -6.79
CA LEU A 144 7.10 -6.35 -7.30
C LEU A 144 5.65 -6.70 -7.62
N VAL A 145 4.67 -5.99 -7.06
CA VAL A 145 3.25 -6.33 -7.24
C VAL A 145 2.88 -6.50 -8.72
N GLU A 146 2.15 -7.58 -9.02
CA GLU A 146 1.56 -7.80 -10.35
C GLU A 146 0.23 -7.05 -10.44
N ILE A 147 0.30 -5.83 -10.99
CA ILE A 147 -0.86 -4.93 -11.05
C ILE A 147 -1.89 -5.48 -12.02
N ALA A 148 -3.16 -5.51 -11.57
CA ALA A 148 -4.29 -6.02 -12.33
C ALA A 148 -4.02 -7.44 -12.86
N ASP A 149 -3.48 -8.31 -11.98
CA ASP A 149 -3.28 -9.73 -12.24
C ASP A 149 -4.61 -10.38 -12.67
N GLU A 150 -4.63 -10.94 -13.88
CA GLU A 150 -5.81 -11.50 -14.50
C GLU A 150 -6.35 -12.71 -13.73
N ALA A 151 -5.47 -13.56 -13.22
CA ALA A 151 -5.86 -14.74 -12.45
C ALA A 151 -6.52 -14.30 -11.12
N PHE A 152 -5.96 -13.30 -10.47
CA PHE A 152 -6.50 -12.78 -9.21
C PHE A 152 -7.84 -12.08 -9.39
N ILE A 153 -7.97 -11.23 -10.42
CA ILE A 153 -9.25 -10.60 -10.76
C ILE A 153 -10.27 -11.64 -11.23
N GLY A 154 -9.84 -12.62 -12.04
CA GLY A 154 -10.70 -13.73 -12.49
C GLY A 154 -11.23 -14.53 -11.30
N TYR A 155 -10.38 -14.88 -10.35
CA TYR A 155 -10.78 -15.55 -9.12
C TYR A 155 -11.78 -14.72 -8.28
N HIS A 156 -11.53 -13.42 -8.12
CA HIS A 156 -12.49 -12.51 -7.47
C HIS A 156 -13.86 -12.53 -8.11
N VAL A 157 -13.93 -12.49 -9.45
CA VAL A 157 -15.19 -12.52 -10.21
C VAL A 157 -15.89 -13.87 -10.12
N LEU A 158 -15.15 -14.98 -10.27
CA LEU A 158 -15.70 -16.35 -10.17
C LEU A 158 -16.27 -16.62 -8.78
N GLU A 159 -15.57 -16.17 -7.74
CA GLU A 159 -16.02 -16.29 -6.36
C GLU A 159 -17.20 -15.34 -6.04
N LYS A 160 -17.55 -14.40 -6.92
CA LYS A 160 -18.52 -13.33 -6.63
C LYS A 160 -18.21 -12.65 -5.30
N SER A 161 -16.95 -12.34 -5.08
CA SER A 161 -16.44 -11.80 -3.83
C SER A 161 -16.62 -10.28 -3.77
N ASP A 162 -16.99 -9.75 -2.62
CA ASP A 162 -16.97 -8.29 -2.36
C ASP A 162 -15.52 -7.82 -2.14
N TYR A 163 -14.70 -8.68 -1.51
CA TYR A 163 -13.35 -8.38 -1.09
C TYR A 163 -12.45 -9.62 -1.18
N THR A 164 -11.46 -9.57 -2.04
CA THR A 164 -10.48 -10.64 -2.21
C THR A 164 -9.09 -10.14 -1.84
N LEU A 165 -8.35 -10.93 -1.06
CA LEU A 165 -7.00 -10.60 -0.59
C LEU A 165 -5.99 -11.61 -1.15
N LYS A 166 -4.84 -11.11 -1.60
CA LYS A 166 -3.65 -11.94 -1.77
C LYS A 166 -2.95 -12.14 -0.43
N LEU A 167 -2.48 -13.34 -0.20
CA LEU A 167 -1.78 -13.74 1.01
C LEU A 167 -0.46 -14.42 0.65
N CYS A 168 0.58 -14.18 1.44
CA CYS A 168 1.84 -14.90 1.31
C CYS A 168 2.24 -15.55 2.64
N ALA A 169 2.97 -16.66 2.56
CA ALA A 169 3.54 -17.29 3.73
C ALA A 169 4.57 -16.36 4.37
N LYS A 170 4.47 -16.16 5.69
CA LYS A 170 5.43 -15.36 6.44
C LYS A 170 6.82 -16.00 6.40
N ARG A 171 7.85 -15.19 6.29
CA ARG A 171 9.26 -15.61 6.33
C ARG A 171 9.68 -16.06 7.73
N ASP A 172 9.10 -15.43 8.74
CA ASP A 172 9.36 -15.70 10.15
C ASP A 172 8.13 -15.36 11.02
N PRO A 173 8.10 -15.78 12.31
CA PRO A 173 6.98 -15.54 13.21
C PRO A 173 6.63 -14.05 13.40
N TYR A 174 7.61 -13.17 13.27
CA TYR A 174 7.51 -11.73 13.61
C TYR A 174 7.41 -10.83 12.39
N GLU A 175 7.25 -11.39 11.19
CA GLU A 175 7.05 -10.58 9.99
C GLU A 175 5.86 -9.63 10.16
N LYS A 176 6.10 -8.33 9.89
CA LYS A 176 5.15 -7.24 10.15
C LYS A 176 4.08 -7.15 9.08
N VAL A 177 3.18 -8.13 9.09
CA VAL A 177 2.02 -8.24 8.20
C VAL A 177 0.77 -8.58 9.01
N GLY A 178 -0.38 -8.02 8.61
CA GLY A 178 -1.67 -8.39 9.19
C GLY A 178 -2.11 -9.77 8.69
N MET A 179 -2.81 -10.52 9.53
CA MET A 179 -3.27 -11.88 9.23
C MET A 179 -4.79 -11.94 9.22
N PRO A 180 -5.44 -12.37 8.13
CA PRO A 180 -6.88 -12.58 8.13
C PRO A 180 -7.22 -13.81 8.98
N MET A 181 -8.06 -13.60 10.00
CA MET A 181 -8.51 -14.66 10.91
C MET A 181 -10.03 -14.76 10.88
N LYS A 182 -10.53 -15.99 11.00
CA LYS A 182 -11.96 -16.27 11.03
C LYS A 182 -12.53 -16.14 12.44
N PHE A 183 -13.56 -15.32 12.58
CA PHE A 183 -14.33 -15.13 13.78
C PHE A 183 -15.81 -15.45 13.51
N GLY A 184 -16.26 -16.61 13.93
CA GLY A 184 -17.58 -17.09 13.59
C GLY A 184 -17.79 -17.23 12.07
N LYS A 185 -18.65 -16.41 11.50
CA LYS A 185 -18.95 -16.40 10.06
C LYS A 185 -18.19 -15.33 9.27
N THR A 186 -17.47 -14.43 9.94
CA THR A 186 -16.76 -13.31 9.32
C THR A 186 -15.25 -13.47 9.44
N PHE A 187 -14.51 -12.69 8.65
CA PHE A 187 -13.05 -12.56 8.77
C PHE A 187 -12.71 -11.17 9.28
N ARG A 188 -11.64 -11.11 10.09
CA ARG A 188 -11.03 -9.85 10.54
C ARG A 188 -9.54 -9.91 10.26
N MET A 189 -8.94 -8.76 9.99
CA MET A 189 -7.50 -8.64 9.99
C MET A 189 -7.02 -8.45 11.43
N VAL A 190 -6.07 -9.26 11.85
CA VAL A 190 -5.38 -9.13 13.13
C VAL A 190 -3.97 -8.66 12.84
N GLU A 191 -3.61 -7.50 13.37
CA GLU A 191 -2.27 -6.93 13.20
C GLU A 191 -1.24 -7.70 14.02
N TYR A 192 0.00 -7.76 13.52
CA TYR A 192 1.10 -8.42 14.23
C TYR A 192 1.33 -7.85 15.63
N THR A 193 0.97 -6.59 15.88
CA THR A 193 1.06 -5.92 17.18
C THR A 193 0.00 -6.34 18.16
N GLU A 194 -1.07 -6.99 17.71
CA GLU A 194 -2.15 -7.53 18.56
C GLU A 194 -1.87 -8.97 19.01
N MET A 195 -0.82 -9.60 18.47
CA MET A 195 -0.44 -10.99 18.76
C MET A 195 0.53 -11.08 19.92
N THR A 196 0.34 -12.06 20.81
CA THR A 196 1.34 -12.41 21.81
C THR A 196 2.50 -13.19 21.18
N ASP A 197 3.66 -13.22 21.87
CA ASP A 197 4.83 -13.98 21.42
C ASP A 197 4.51 -15.49 21.24
N GLU A 198 3.74 -16.07 22.15
CA GLU A 198 3.27 -17.44 22.05
C GLU A 198 2.42 -17.68 20.80
N GLN A 199 1.48 -16.78 20.52
CA GLN A 199 0.64 -16.85 19.32
C GLN A 199 1.48 -16.74 18.03
N CYS A 200 2.45 -15.81 18.00
CA CYS A 200 3.34 -15.66 16.85
C CYS A 200 4.13 -16.93 16.54
N LYS A 201 4.63 -17.63 17.57
CA LYS A 201 5.46 -18.84 17.46
C LYS A 201 4.67 -20.14 17.36
N ARG A 202 3.36 -20.09 17.58
CA ARG A 202 2.51 -21.29 17.57
C ARG A 202 2.66 -22.05 16.26
N LYS A 203 2.87 -23.37 16.36
CA LYS A 203 2.97 -24.28 15.22
C LYS A 203 1.75 -25.18 15.10
N GLY A 204 1.41 -25.53 13.87
CA GLY A 204 0.45 -26.56 13.54
C GLY A 204 1.02 -27.98 13.69
N LYS A 205 0.19 -29.00 13.45
CA LYS A 205 0.62 -30.41 13.47
C LYS A 205 1.67 -30.74 12.40
N ASP A 206 1.74 -29.95 11.34
CA ASP A 206 2.70 -30.04 10.23
C ASP A 206 4.04 -29.35 10.51
N GLY A 207 4.23 -28.80 11.72
CA GLY A 207 5.43 -28.07 12.14
C GLY A 207 5.54 -26.66 11.58
N LYS A 208 4.65 -26.22 10.70
CA LYS A 208 4.61 -24.85 10.16
C LYS A 208 3.96 -23.91 11.16
N LEU A 209 4.15 -22.60 10.96
CA LEU A 209 3.45 -21.59 11.75
C LEU A 209 1.93 -21.79 11.62
N TYR A 210 1.23 -21.77 12.74
CA TYR A 210 -0.24 -21.88 12.75
C TYR A 210 -0.87 -20.68 12.02
N PHE A 211 -0.35 -19.47 12.28
CA PHE A 211 -0.72 -18.23 11.58
C PHE A 211 0.32 -17.96 10.49
N LEU A 212 0.31 -18.81 9.47
CA LEU A 212 1.32 -18.79 8.41
C LEU A 212 1.14 -17.64 7.44
N TYR A 213 -0.11 -17.34 7.04
CA TYR A 213 -0.39 -16.44 5.94
C TYR A 213 -0.65 -15.01 6.41
N GLY A 214 0.13 -14.06 5.84
CA GLY A 214 -0.03 -12.64 6.04
C GLY A 214 -0.45 -11.91 4.76
N SER A 215 -1.05 -10.74 4.93
CA SER A 215 -1.50 -9.88 3.85
C SER A 215 -0.45 -8.81 3.52
N PRO A 216 0.07 -8.77 2.30
CA PRO A 216 0.97 -7.71 1.82
C PRO A 216 0.20 -6.47 1.33
N ALA A 217 -1.07 -6.33 1.69
CA ALA A 217 -1.98 -5.28 1.23
C ALA A 217 -2.16 -5.23 -0.30
N ILE A 218 -2.34 -6.41 -0.92
CA ILE A 218 -2.74 -6.57 -2.32
C ILE A 218 -4.18 -7.09 -2.33
N HIS A 219 -5.12 -6.26 -2.81
CA HIS A 219 -6.55 -6.53 -2.68
C HIS A 219 -7.29 -6.29 -3.99
N VAL A 220 -8.40 -6.98 -4.18
CA VAL A 220 -9.43 -6.63 -5.16
C VAL A 220 -10.74 -6.41 -4.43
N PHE A 221 -11.36 -5.28 -4.69
CA PHE A 221 -12.66 -4.92 -4.17
C PHE A 221 -13.69 -4.84 -5.31
N ASP A 222 -14.92 -5.28 -5.05
CA ASP A 222 -16.04 -4.83 -5.86
C ASP A 222 -16.28 -3.33 -5.61
N ARG A 223 -16.49 -2.55 -6.68
CA ARG A 223 -16.72 -1.10 -6.57
C ARG A 223 -17.97 -0.78 -5.73
N ALA A 224 -19.04 -1.56 -5.90
CA ALA A 224 -20.27 -1.34 -5.13
C ALA A 224 -20.06 -1.61 -3.63
N PHE A 225 -19.17 -2.53 -3.28
CA PHE A 225 -18.74 -2.72 -1.89
C PHE A 225 -18.04 -1.47 -1.36
N LEU A 226 -17.07 -0.92 -2.08
CA LEU A 226 -16.39 0.32 -1.67
C LEU A 226 -17.38 1.51 -1.54
N GLU A 227 -18.35 1.64 -2.45
CA GLU A 227 -19.40 2.66 -2.37
C GLU A 227 -20.24 2.53 -1.08
N ARG A 228 -20.60 1.30 -0.69
CA ARG A 228 -21.35 1.01 0.52
C ARG A 228 -20.53 1.33 1.78
N GLU A 229 -19.29 0.87 1.82
CA GLU A 229 -18.41 1.07 2.97
C GLU A 229 -17.97 2.53 3.14
N ALA A 230 -17.88 3.30 2.05
CA ALA A 230 -17.58 4.74 2.10
C ALA A 230 -18.69 5.59 2.79
N LEU A 231 -19.82 4.98 3.12
CA LEU A 231 -20.93 5.62 3.87
C LEU A 231 -20.87 5.33 5.37
N LYS A 232 -20.03 4.39 5.79
CA LYS A 232 -19.94 3.96 7.18
C LYS A 232 -18.79 4.63 7.92
N PRO A 233 -18.89 4.83 9.22
CA PRO A 233 -17.73 5.18 10.04
C PRO A 233 -16.75 4.01 10.07
N MET A 234 -15.45 4.32 10.12
CA MET A 234 -14.39 3.32 10.31
C MET A 234 -13.79 3.47 11.70
N PRO A 235 -13.33 2.38 12.32
CA PRO A 235 -12.61 2.44 13.58
C PRO A 235 -11.33 3.27 13.44
N LEU A 236 -10.91 3.86 14.55
CA LEU A 236 -9.64 4.60 14.67
C LEU A 236 -8.66 3.74 15.47
N HIS A 237 -7.48 3.56 14.90
CA HIS A 237 -6.35 2.90 15.56
C HIS A 237 -5.41 3.98 16.09
N LEU A 238 -4.96 3.80 17.32
CA LEU A 238 -4.05 4.73 18.00
C LEU A 238 -2.60 4.31 17.76
N ALA A 239 -1.79 5.22 17.24
CA ALA A 239 -0.35 5.03 17.07
C ALA A 239 0.40 5.98 17.99
N HIS A 240 0.99 5.46 19.07
CA HIS A 240 1.82 6.23 20.02
C HIS A 240 3.15 6.58 19.36
N LYS A 241 3.46 7.87 19.22
CA LYS A 241 4.60 8.39 18.45
C LYS A 241 5.29 9.55 19.15
N LYS A 242 6.57 9.75 18.78
CA LYS A 242 7.31 10.97 19.10
C LYS A 242 6.82 12.08 18.17
N ILE A 243 6.18 13.10 18.70
CA ILE A 243 5.62 14.22 17.95
C ILE A 243 6.26 15.50 18.48
N ALA A 244 6.96 16.24 17.61
CA ALA A 244 7.46 17.56 17.98
C ALA A 244 6.29 18.46 18.35
N MET A 245 6.39 19.19 19.44
CA MET A 245 5.31 20.02 19.96
C MET A 245 5.83 21.33 20.55
N VAL A 246 4.96 22.30 20.61
CA VAL A 246 5.25 23.59 21.28
C VAL A 246 5.07 23.40 22.77
N ASP A 247 6.07 23.82 23.57
CA ASP A 247 5.99 23.84 25.02
C ASP A 247 5.22 25.08 25.54
N ALA A 248 5.03 25.15 26.84
CA ALA A 248 4.34 26.26 27.50
C ALA A 248 5.02 27.64 27.29
N LYS A 249 6.27 27.67 26.83
CA LYS A 249 7.04 28.88 26.51
C LYS A 249 7.01 29.23 25.04
N GLY A 250 6.23 28.51 24.22
CA GLY A 250 6.13 28.70 22.77
C GLY A 250 7.33 28.17 21.98
N LYS A 251 8.20 27.34 22.59
CA LYS A 251 9.36 26.75 21.92
C LYS A 251 9.06 25.36 21.42
N ILE A 252 9.54 25.05 20.19
CA ILE A 252 9.39 23.70 19.62
C ILE A 252 10.35 22.73 20.32
N VAL A 253 9.79 21.67 20.90
CA VAL A 253 10.54 20.60 21.59
C VAL A 253 10.37 19.31 20.79
N LYS A 254 11.48 18.60 20.54
CA LYS A 254 11.51 17.27 19.94
C LYS A 254 11.61 16.25 21.08
N PRO A 255 10.59 15.42 21.33
CA PRO A 255 10.59 14.46 22.43
C PRO A 255 11.56 13.32 22.16
N THR A 256 12.19 12.80 23.19
CA THR A 256 13.04 11.60 23.15
C THR A 256 12.22 10.32 23.25
N GLU A 257 11.03 10.39 23.87
CA GLU A 257 10.10 9.27 24.00
C GLU A 257 8.75 9.60 23.34
N PRO A 258 7.92 8.58 23.00
CA PRO A 258 6.57 8.79 22.51
C PRO A 258 5.76 9.66 23.48
N ASN A 259 5.16 10.73 22.97
CA ASN A 259 4.46 11.75 23.76
C ASN A 259 3.05 12.06 23.24
N GLY A 260 2.63 11.43 22.15
CA GLY A 260 1.34 11.72 21.56
C GLY A 260 0.83 10.61 20.65
N TYR A 261 -0.44 10.71 20.33
CA TYR A 261 -1.16 9.75 19.51
C TYR A 261 -1.50 10.34 18.15
N LYS A 262 -1.28 9.53 17.11
CA LYS A 262 -1.85 9.70 15.77
C LYS A 262 -3.02 8.74 15.61
N PHE A 263 -3.98 9.15 14.80
CA PHE A 263 -5.18 8.37 14.51
C PHE A 263 -5.11 7.85 13.08
N GLU A 264 -5.20 6.54 12.92
CA GLU A 264 -5.12 5.88 11.63
C GLU A 264 -6.32 4.96 11.42
N LYS A 265 -6.81 4.88 10.19
CA LYS A 265 -7.81 3.91 9.73
C LYS A 265 -7.13 2.90 8.84
N PHE A 266 -7.59 1.67 8.88
CA PHE A 266 -7.04 0.63 8.03
C PHE A 266 -8.08 0.10 7.06
N ILE A 267 -7.74 -0.01 5.77
CA ILE A 267 -8.68 -0.45 4.73
C ILE A 267 -9.21 -1.86 4.99
N PHE A 268 -8.47 -2.69 5.66
CA PHE A 268 -8.89 -4.05 5.98
C PHE A 268 -9.92 -4.14 7.12
N ASP A 269 -10.22 -3.04 7.83
CA ASP A 269 -11.28 -3.02 8.85
C ASP A 269 -12.68 -3.23 8.25
N ILE A 270 -12.82 -3.07 6.93
CA ILE A 270 -14.06 -3.38 6.22
C ILE A 270 -14.22 -4.88 5.89
N LEU A 271 -13.20 -5.71 6.17
CA LEU A 271 -13.25 -7.13 5.86
C LEU A 271 -14.43 -7.88 6.51
N PRO A 272 -14.82 -7.58 7.77
CA PRO A 272 -16.01 -8.18 8.39
C PRO A 272 -17.32 -7.85 7.68
N ASP A 273 -17.39 -6.75 6.95
CA ASP A 273 -18.58 -6.28 6.26
C ASP A 273 -18.74 -6.87 4.85
N ALA A 274 -17.74 -7.59 4.35
CA ALA A 274 -17.83 -8.32 3.11
C ALA A 274 -18.85 -9.47 3.24
N LYS A 275 -19.85 -9.52 2.37
CA LYS A 275 -20.79 -10.65 2.30
C LYS A 275 -20.06 -11.93 1.92
N LYS A 276 -19.07 -11.81 1.04
CA LYS A 276 -18.16 -12.87 0.67
C LYS A 276 -16.74 -12.33 0.57
N ALA A 277 -15.86 -12.83 1.42
CA ALA A 277 -14.42 -12.62 1.34
C ALA A 277 -13.75 -13.85 0.69
N ALA A 278 -12.74 -13.63 -0.14
CA ALA A 278 -11.94 -14.67 -0.75
C ALA A 278 -10.44 -14.42 -0.55
N PHE A 279 -9.65 -15.48 -0.59
CA PHE A 279 -8.22 -15.43 -0.32
C PHE A 279 -7.47 -16.21 -1.37
N LEU A 280 -6.40 -15.62 -1.92
CA LEU A 280 -5.51 -16.28 -2.88
C LEU A 280 -4.08 -16.25 -2.36
N ALA A 281 -3.50 -17.44 -2.14
CA ALA A 281 -2.10 -17.54 -1.75
C ALA A 281 -1.17 -17.38 -2.96
N PHE A 282 -0.02 -16.71 -2.76
CA PHE A 282 1.02 -16.58 -3.76
C PHE A 282 2.41 -16.74 -3.11
N ASP A 283 3.43 -16.98 -3.93
CA ASP A 283 4.81 -17.02 -3.45
C ASP A 283 5.34 -15.58 -3.27
N GLN A 284 5.79 -15.26 -2.07
CA GLN A 284 6.24 -13.91 -1.68
C GLN A 284 7.27 -13.33 -2.64
N LYS A 285 8.23 -14.16 -3.13
CA LYS A 285 9.27 -13.73 -4.07
C LYS A 285 8.74 -13.21 -5.40
N ASP A 286 7.48 -13.53 -5.75
CA ASP A 286 6.91 -13.13 -7.04
C ASP A 286 6.22 -11.77 -6.99
N GLU A 287 5.68 -11.35 -5.82
CA GLU A 287 4.90 -10.12 -5.77
C GLU A 287 5.14 -9.23 -4.54
N PHE A 288 6.05 -9.58 -3.62
CA PHE A 288 6.20 -8.79 -2.40
C PHE A 288 7.66 -8.58 -1.99
N SER A 289 8.15 -7.38 -2.24
CA SER A 289 9.43 -6.86 -1.72
C SER A 289 9.30 -5.35 -1.52
N PRO A 290 8.76 -4.91 -0.38
CA PRO A 290 8.47 -3.51 -0.16
C PRO A 290 9.72 -2.72 0.25
N VAL A 291 9.76 -1.44 -0.11
CA VAL A 291 10.80 -0.49 0.33
C VAL A 291 10.29 0.26 1.56
N LYS A 292 10.66 -0.18 2.75
CA LYS A 292 10.20 0.40 4.04
C LYS A 292 11.31 1.03 4.85
N ASN A 293 12.51 0.43 4.84
CA ASN A 293 13.66 0.82 5.64
C ASN A 293 14.81 1.28 4.74
N ALA A 294 15.73 2.09 5.28
CA ALA A 294 16.93 2.51 4.53
C ALA A 294 17.87 1.33 4.27
N GLU A 295 17.98 0.42 5.24
CA GLU A 295 18.92 -0.71 5.22
C GLU A 295 18.24 -1.97 5.80
N GLY A 296 18.89 -3.13 5.61
CA GLY A 296 18.41 -4.42 6.10
C GLY A 296 17.23 -4.97 5.31
N ASN A 297 16.32 -5.65 5.98
CA ASN A 297 15.11 -6.21 5.36
C ASN A 297 14.17 -5.09 4.90
N ASP A 298 13.46 -5.33 3.81
CA ASP A 298 12.53 -4.38 3.19
C ASP A 298 13.22 -3.06 2.81
N SER A 299 14.47 -3.12 2.35
CA SER A 299 15.30 -1.97 1.94
C SER A 299 15.34 -1.81 0.42
N PRO A 300 15.84 -0.67 -0.10
CA PRO A 300 16.08 -0.51 -1.52
C PRO A 300 17.01 -1.58 -2.10
N ALA A 301 18.04 -2.00 -1.35
CA ALA A 301 18.98 -3.02 -1.79
C ALA A 301 18.31 -4.39 -1.97
N THR A 302 17.53 -4.85 -0.98
CA THR A 302 16.79 -6.11 -1.08
C THR A 302 15.74 -6.05 -2.19
N CYS A 303 15.04 -4.94 -2.32
CA CYS A 303 14.02 -4.76 -3.35
C CYS A 303 14.61 -4.77 -4.78
N LYS A 304 15.75 -4.10 -5.01
CA LYS A 304 16.46 -4.15 -6.30
C LYS A 304 16.90 -5.56 -6.66
N ALA A 305 17.41 -6.33 -5.69
CA ALA A 305 17.79 -7.73 -5.88
C ALA A 305 16.58 -8.60 -6.27
N ASP A 306 15.45 -8.44 -5.56
CA ASP A 306 14.23 -9.22 -5.82
C ASP A 306 13.58 -8.85 -7.16
N LEU A 307 13.61 -7.58 -7.58
CA LEU A 307 13.18 -7.16 -8.92
C LEU A 307 13.99 -7.86 -10.00
N GLN A 308 15.33 -7.84 -9.89
CA GLN A 308 16.20 -8.48 -10.86
C GLN A 308 15.99 -10.00 -10.89
N ALA A 309 15.83 -10.65 -9.72
CA ALA A 309 15.55 -12.07 -9.63
C ALA A 309 14.19 -12.43 -10.29
N LYS A 310 13.14 -11.62 -10.07
CA LYS A 310 11.84 -11.78 -10.74
C LYS A 310 12.00 -11.65 -12.26
N TRP A 311 12.66 -10.63 -12.75
CA TRP A 311 12.86 -10.43 -14.20
C TRP A 311 13.66 -11.55 -14.85
N ARG A 312 14.71 -12.06 -14.18
CA ARG A 312 15.46 -13.23 -14.67
C ARG A 312 14.54 -14.44 -14.85
N ARG A 313 13.71 -14.73 -13.85
CA ARG A 313 12.74 -15.84 -13.96
C ARG A 313 11.76 -15.62 -15.11
N GLN A 314 11.25 -14.41 -15.30
CA GLN A 314 10.31 -14.08 -16.37
C GLN A 314 10.94 -14.18 -17.77
N LEU A 315 12.18 -13.75 -17.93
CA LEU A 315 12.94 -13.85 -19.18
C LEU A 315 13.33 -15.32 -19.47
N ALA A 316 13.78 -16.06 -18.46
CA ALA A 316 14.10 -17.48 -18.61
C ALA A 316 12.87 -18.31 -19.06
N ALA A 317 11.69 -18.00 -18.52
CA ALA A 317 10.42 -18.63 -18.98
C ALA A 317 10.09 -18.35 -20.45
N ARG A 318 10.73 -17.33 -21.07
CA ARG A 318 10.64 -16.97 -22.48
C ARG A 318 11.85 -17.44 -23.32
N GLY A 319 12.72 -18.25 -22.72
CA GLY A 319 13.93 -18.75 -23.39
C GLY A 319 15.09 -17.75 -23.43
N ILE A 320 14.99 -16.63 -22.73
CA ILE A 320 16.05 -15.59 -22.66
C ILE A 320 16.85 -15.80 -21.38
N LEU A 321 18.09 -16.27 -21.53
CA LEU A 321 18.99 -16.46 -20.40
C LEU A 321 19.86 -15.20 -20.19
N VAL A 322 19.87 -14.68 -18.96
CA VAL A 322 20.68 -13.54 -18.54
C VAL A 322 21.65 -14.00 -17.47
N SER A 323 22.94 -13.65 -17.64
CA SER A 323 23.98 -13.97 -16.66
C SER A 323 23.60 -13.50 -15.24
N GLU A 324 23.90 -14.33 -14.25
CA GLU A 324 23.62 -14.00 -12.83
C GLU A 324 24.36 -12.75 -12.37
N ASN A 325 25.56 -12.50 -12.92
CA ASN A 325 26.39 -11.34 -12.58
C ASN A 325 26.01 -10.05 -13.31
N ALA A 326 25.11 -10.13 -14.31
CA ALA A 326 24.66 -8.95 -15.04
C ALA A 326 23.61 -8.18 -14.23
N THR A 327 23.79 -6.87 -14.10
CA THR A 327 22.70 -6.00 -13.62
C THR A 327 21.59 -5.96 -14.66
N LEU A 328 20.37 -6.20 -14.24
CA LEU A 328 19.21 -6.32 -15.11
C LEU A 328 18.12 -5.33 -14.71
N GLU A 329 17.59 -4.64 -15.69
CA GLU A 329 16.36 -3.86 -15.57
C GLU A 329 15.46 -4.09 -16.77
N VAL A 330 14.17 -4.28 -16.53
CA VAL A 330 13.18 -4.53 -17.58
C VAL A 330 12.04 -3.53 -17.45
N ASP A 331 11.73 -2.84 -18.55
CA ASP A 331 10.52 -2.03 -18.62
C ASP A 331 9.28 -2.95 -18.56
N PRO A 332 8.37 -2.73 -17.60
CA PRO A 332 7.16 -3.54 -17.48
C PRO A 332 6.28 -3.60 -18.75
N CYS A 333 6.42 -2.64 -19.66
CA CYS A 333 5.72 -2.68 -20.95
C CYS A 333 6.35 -3.63 -21.97
N SER A 334 7.55 -4.14 -21.69
CA SER A 334 8.27 -5.09 -22.57
C SER A 334 8.10 -6.54 -22.14
N LEU A 335 7.45 -6.76 -21.01
CA LEU A 335 7.06 -8.06 -20.47
C LEU A 335 5.59 -8.34 -20.77
#